data_e08668664d8f3604f7e4229db25d7af8
#
_entry.id   e08668664d8f3604f7e4229db25d7af8
#
_cell.length_a   1.000
_cell.length_b   1.000
_cell.length_c   1.000
_cell.angle_alpha   90.00
_cell.angle_beta   90.00
_cell.angle_gamma   90.00
#
_symmetry.space_group_name_H-M   'P 1'
#
loop_
_entity.id
_entity.type
_entity.pdbx_description
1 polymer ?
#
loop_
_entity_poly.entity_id
_entity_poly.type
_entity_poly.pdbx_seq_one_letter_code
_entity_poly.pdbx_strand_id
1 'polypeptide(L)'
;LLEGEADLCVNLQDTHFEKGSIALMARDTIFEMKHISDDARVAVVIFRKDNEEIEDTFLSASPEEFERVVHLIMLLRDFMRVSPYRRRTVRSLLQTLVADVQEIRDGQTPDGPEREARPRELFAEFKRLVHKHCACERNIPFYAAQLHVSPHHLSAVIKKTGGNSVMFWVNRATVQAAKILLNTKGMMNYEVADRLNFPGAAAFSRFFKRETGMTPSAYRESLRKTAG
;
A
#
# COMPACT_ATOMS: atom_id res chain seq x y z
N LEU A 1 0.31 11.77 -10.28
CA LEU A 1 1.27 11.65 -11.38
C LEU A 1 1.02 12.79 -12.36
N LEU A 2 2.03 13.63 -12.61
CA LEU A 2 1.93 14.82 -13.46
C LEU A 2 2.10 14.48 -14.95
N GLU A 3 2.99 13.56 -15.26
CA GLU A 3 3.30 13.07 -16.62
C GLU A 3 3.76 11.62 -16.55
N GLY A 4 3.65 10.89 -17.66
CA GLY A 4 4.06 9.49 -17.76
C GLY A 4 3.09 8.51 -17.12
N GLU A 5 3.57 7.28 -16.88
CA GLU A 5 2.81 6.20 -16.27
C GLU A 5 3.65 5.43 -15.24
N ALA A 6 3.00 4.77 -14.30
CA ALA A 6 3.65 3.95 -13.30
C ALA A 6 2.76 2.79 -12.85
N ASP A 7 3.37 1.61 -12.66
CA ASP A 7 2.72 0.45 -12.07
C ASP A 7 3.26 0.23 -10.66
N LEU A 8 2.38 0.30 -9.69
CA LEU A 8 2.69 0.05 -8.29
C LEU A 8 1.91 -1.16 -7.78
N CYS A 9 2.53 -1.93 -6.93
CA CYS A 9 1.81 -2.84 -6.05
C CYS A 9 1.59 -2.14 -4.71
N VAL A 10 0.37 -1.72 -4.42
CA VAL A 10 0.03 -1.04 -3.17
C VAL A 10 -0.87 -1.93 -2.34
N ASN A 11 -0.48 -2.16 -1.08
CA ASN A 11 -1.21 -3.05 -0.17
C ASN A 11 -1.60 -4.37 -0.84
N LEU A 12 -0.65 -4.96 -1.60
CA LEU A 12 -0.80 -6.22 -2.31
C LEU A 12 -1.72 -6.17 -3.55
N GLN A 13 -2.21 -5.01 -3.94
CA GLN A 13 -2.98 -4.80 -5.16
C GLN A 13 -2.12 -4.09 -6.21
N ASP A 14 -2.15 -4.61 -7.42
CA ASP A 14 -1.49 -3.95 -8.55
C ASP A 14 -2.37 -2.81 -9.03
N THR A 15 -1.79 -1.62 -9.08
CA THR A 15 -2.48 -0.38 -9.44
C THR A 15 -1.67 0.32 -10.51
N HIS A 16 -2.31 0.63 -11.63
CA HIS A 16 -1.75 1.42 -12.69
C HIS A 16 -2.05 2.89 -12.45
N PHE A 17 -1.07 3.74 -12.64
CA PHE A 17 -1.15 5.19 -12.53
C PHE A 17 -0.78 5.81 -13.86
N GLU A 18 -1.60 6.72 -14.32
CA GLU A 18 -1.38 7.56 -15.49
C GLU A 18 -1.48 9.04 -15.12
N LYS A 19 -1.23 9.93 -16.07
CA LYS A 19 -1.40 11.37 -15.86
C LYS A 19 -2.79 11.68 -15.29
N GLY A 20 -2.84 12.44 -14.20
CA GLY A 20 -4.07 12.77 -13.49
C GLY A 20 -4.39 11.80 -12.33
N SER A 21 -3.63 10.73 -12.17
CA SER A 21 -3.78 9.85 -11.01
C SER A 21 -3.29 10.51 -9.74
N ILE A 22 -4.07 10.37 -8.67
CA ILE A 22 -3.78 10.84 -7.32
C ILE A 22 -3.75 9.63 -6.38
N ALA A 23 -2.71 9.56 -5.54
CA ALA A 23 -2.59 8.58 -4.48
C ALA A 23 -2.45 9.29 -3.13
N LEU A 24 -3.36 9.02 -2.21
CA LEU A 24 -3.22 9.34 -0.79
C LEU A 24 -2.92 8.03 -0.07
N MET A 25 -1.76 7.93 0.57
CA MET A 25 -1.30 6.70 1.22
C MET A 25 -1.19 6.91 2.72
N ALA A 26 -1.72 5.96 3.49
CA ALA A 26 -1.59 5.92 4.94
C ALA A 26 -0.13 5.65 5.35
N ARG A 27 0.17 5.90 6.63
CA ARG A 27 1.52 5.70 7.18
C ARG A 27 2.04 4.27 7.02
N ASP A 28 1.14 3.31 7.17
CA ASP A 28 1.48 1.89 7.17
C ASP A 28 1.27 1.23 5.80
N THR A 29 1.02 2.03 4.75
CA THR A 29 0.87 1.54 3.38
C THR A 29 2.18 0.99 2.87
N ILE A 30 2.15 -0.26 2.45
CA ILE A 30 3.28 -0.90 1.79
C ILE A 30 3.08 -0.83 0.29
N PHE A 31 4.03 -0.23 -0.40
CA PHE A 31 4.03 -0.21 -1.85
C PHE A 31 5.36 -0.69 -2.44
N GLU A 32 5.29 -1.26 -3.62
CA GLU A 32 6.44 -1.67 -4.43
C GLU A 32 6.28 -1.05 -5.82
N MET A 33 7.27 -0.29 -6.25
CA MET A 33 7.34 0.20 -7.63
C MET A 33 7.69 -0.96 -8.55
N LYS A 34 6.82 -1.29 -9.50
CA LYS A 34 7.06 -2.34 -10.50
C LYS A 34 7.61 -1.77 -11.80
N HIS A 35 7.02 -0.68 -12.24
CA HIS A 35 7.40 0.02 -13.44
C HIS A 35 7.18 1.51 -13.26
N ILE A 36 8.00 2.32 -13.90
CA ILE A 36 7.84 3.77 -14.06
C ILE A 36 8.39 4.15 -15.42
N SER A 37 7.65 4.93 -16.19
CA SER A 37 8.10 5.40 -17.50
C SER A 37 9.22 6.43 -17.36
N ASP A 38 10.08 6.53 -18.37
CA ASP A 38 11.25 7.43 -18.37
C ASP A 38 10.86 8.93 -18.30
N ASP A 39 9.66 9.27 -18.79
CA ASP A 39 9.09 10.62 -18.78
C ASP A 39 8.23 10.91 -17.53
N ALA A 40 8.14 9.97 -16.58
CA ALA A 40 7.28 10.12 -15.42
C ALA A 40 7.71 11.31 -14.55
N ARG A 41 6.73 12.15 -14.23
CA ARG A 41 6.85 13.26 -13.29
C ARG A 41 5.86 13.11 -12.16
N VAL A 42 6.35 13.08 -10.93
CA VAL A 42 5.54 12.87 -9.73
C VAL A 42 5.70 14.05 -8.77
N ALA A 43 4.60 14.59 -8.29
CA ALA A 43 4.60 15.48 -7.14
C ALA A 43 4.29 14.66 -5.88
N VAL A 44 5.18 14.70 -4.89
CA VAL A 44 5.03 13.94 -3.64
C VAL A 44 5.03 14.88 -2.45
N VAL A 45 4.05 14.72 -1.56
CA VAL A 45 3.99 15.41 -0.27
C VAL A 45 4.06 14.36 0.83
N ILE A 46 5.14 14.40 1.63
CA ILE A 46 5.32 13.49 2.77
C ILE A 46 5.07 14.29 4.05
N PHE A 47 4.15 13.83 4.87
CA PHE A 47 3.77 14.52 6.10
C PHE A 47 3.46 13.55 7.24
N ARG A 48 3.54 14.07 8.46
CA ARG A 48 3.07 13.38 9.66
C ARG A 48 1.80 14.07 10.13
N LYS A 49 0.74 13.30 10.27
CA LYS A 49 -0.51 13.77 10.87
C LYS A 49 -0.71 13.01 12.18
N ASP A 50 -0.80 13.77 13.27
CA ASP A 50 -1.14 13.22 14.58
C ASP A 50 -2.67 13.09 14.63
N ASN A 51 -3.19 11.92 14.95
CA ASN A 51 -4.60 11.63 15.29
C ASN A 51 -5.68 11.58 14.18
N GLU A 52 -5.38 11.54 12.90
CA GLU A 52 -6.39 11.21 11.89
C GLU A 52 -5.95 9.97 11.11
N GLU A 53 -6.79 8.96 11.05
CA GLU A 53 -6.61 7.82 10.16
C GLU A 53 -6.82 8.28 8.72
N ILE A 54 -5.74 8.29 7.95
CA ILE A 54 -5.79 8.46 6.50
C ILE A 54 -6.02 7.08 5.91
N GLU A 55 -7.07 6.94 5.12
CA GLU A 55 -7.29 5.73 4.34
C GLU A 55 -6.58 5.84 3.00
N ASP A 56 -6.01 4.71 2.56
CA ASP A 56 -5.42 4.62 1.23
C ASP A 56 -6.48 4.94 0.17
N THR A 57 -6.20 5.95 -0.62
CA THR A 57 -7.08 6.42 -1.69
C THR A 57 -6.30 6.49 -2.99
N PHE A 58 -6.84 5.84 -4.03
CA PHE A 58 -6.29 5.85 -5.38
C PHE A 58 -7.41 6.22 -6.32
N LEU A 59 -7.22 7.29 -7.08
CA LEU A 59 -8.25 7.80 -7.97
C LEU A 59 -7.62 8.47 -9.21
N SER A 60 -8.38 8.48 -10.30
CA SER A 60 -8.12 9.33 -11.46
C SER A 60 -9.03 10.55 -11.35
N ALA A 61 -8.43 11.72 -11.20
CA ALA A 61 -9.17 12.98 -11.07
C ALA A 61 -9.56 13.53 -12.44
N SER A 62 -10.67 14.25 -12.51
CA SER A 62 -10.96 15.09 -13.67
C SER A 62 -9.86 16.14 -13.89
N PRO A 63 -9.69 16.69 -15.09
CA PRO A 63 -8.67 17.71 -15.33
C PRO A 63 -8.72 18.89 -14.37
N GLU A 64 -9.93 19.35 -14.03
CA GLU A 64 -10.14 20.48 -13.13
C GLU A 64 -9.81 20.14 -11.66
N GLU A 65 -10.21 18.94 -11.21
CA GLU A 65 -9.87 18.44 -9.88
C GLU A 65 -8.37 18.24 -9.73
N PHE A 66 -7.75 17.64 -10.75
CA PHE A 66 -6.31 17.42 -10.76
C PHE A 66 -5.52 18.73 -10.71
N GLU A 67 -5.90 19.73 -11.53
CA GLU A 67 -5.28 21.04 -11.53
C GLU A 67 -5.40 21.72 -10.16
N ARG A 68 -6.56 21.64 -9.52
CA ARG A 68 -6.80 22.18 -8.16
C ARG A 68 -5.87 21.52 -7.13
N VAL A 69 -5.75 20.18 -7.14
CA VAL A 69 -4.86 19.45 -6.25
C VAL A 69 -3.39 19.84 -6.48
N VAL A 70 -2.97 19.98 -7.74
CA VAL A 70 -1.62 20.43 -8.09
C VAL A 70 -1.36 21.84 -7.57
N HIS A 71 -2.31 22.77 -7.72
CA HIS A 71 -2.19 24.12 -7.18
C HIS A 71 -2.04 24.13 -5.65
N LEU A 72 -2.80 23.31 -4.93
CA LEU A 72 -2.66 23.17 -3.47
C LEU A 72 -1.28 22.66 -3.08
N ILE A 73 -0.74 21.69 -3.80
CA ILE A 73 0.63 21.16 -3.57
C ILE A 73 1.67 22.25 -3.84
N MET A 74 1.52 23.02 -4.91
CA MET A 74 2.42 24.12 -5.24
C MET A 74 2.39 25.22 -4.18
N LEU A 75 1.19 25.59 -3.74
CA LEU A 75 0.99 26.58 -2.68
C LEU A 75 1.62 26.10 -1.37
N LEU A 76 1.42 24.83 -1.01
CA LEU A 76 2.04 24.21 0.16
C LEU A 76 3.56 24.30 0.10
N ARG A 77 4.17 23.94 -1.06
CA ARG A 77 5.61 24.06 -1.29
C ARG A 77 6.10 25.49 -1.10
N ASP A 78 5.37 26.48 -1.62
CA ASP A 78 5.79 27.88 -1.53
C ASP A 78 5.75 28.37 -0.07
N PHE A 79 4.72 28.02 0.70
CA PHE A 79 4.67 28.33 2.14
C PHE A 79 5.72 27.61 2.98
N MET A 80 6.16 26.42 2.56
CA MET A 80 7.27 25.73 3.22
C MET A 80 8.63 26.43 3.06
N ARG A 81 8.77 27.32 2.05
CA ARG A 81 9.99 28.11 1.79
C ARG A 81 9.97 29.49 2.44
N VAL A 82 8.84 29.92 3.00
CA VAL A 82 8.72 31.24 3.65
C VAL A 82 9.45 31.26 4.99
N SER A 83 10.22 32.33 5.24
CA SER A 83 10.85 32.59 6.52
C SER A 83 10.26 33.87 7.15
N PRO A 84 9.81 33.83 8.41
CA PRO A 84 9.77 32.69 9.34
C PRO A 84 8.71 31.66 8.92
N TYR A 85 8.97 30.38 9.24
CA TYR A 85 8.09 29.26 8.87
C TYR A 85 6.68 29.37 9.46
N ARG A 86 5.68 29.36 8.60
CA ARG A 86 4.27 29.57 8.97
C ARG A 86 3.53 28.26 9.26
N ARG A 87 3.87 27.61 10.38
CA ARG A 87 3.38 26.28 10.76
C ARG A 87 1.84 26.14 10.69
N ARG A 88 1.09 27.16 11.15
CA ARG A 88 -0.39 27.09 11.13
C ARG A 88 -0.93 27.08 9.70
N THR A 89 -0.41 27.94 8.83
CA THR A 89 -0.82 28.02 7.42
C THR A 89 -0.51 26.72 6.68
N VAL A 90 0.72 26.19 6.85
CA VAL A 90 1.11 24.91 6.23
C VAL A 90 0.22 23.76 6.70
N ARG A 91 -0.12 23.72 8.00
CA ARG A 91 -1.04 22.70 8.54
C ARG A 91 -2.44 22.81 7.94
N SER A 92 -3.00 24.01 7.83
CA SER A 92 -4.33 24.22 7.25
C SER A 92 -4.37 23.87 5.76
N LEU A 93 -3.32 24.23 5.00
CA LEU A 93 -3.22 23.86 3.58
C LEU A 93 -3.13 22.34 3.40
N LEU A 94 -2.39 21.65 4.27
CA LEU A 94 -2.30 20.21 4.25
C LEU A 94 -3.64 19.54 4.56
N GLN A 95 -4.38 20.07 5.55
CA GLN A 95 -5.72 19.59 5.86
C GLN A 95 -6.68 19.80 4.69
N THR A 96 -6.63 20.96 4.03
CA THR A 96 -7.43 21.25 2.83
C THR A 96 -7.08 20.28 1.70
N LEU A 97 -5.79 20.03 1.45
CA LEU A 97 -5.36 19.07 0.42
C LEU A 97 -5.90 17.65 0.67
N VAL A 98 -5.81 17.17 1.91
CA VAL A 98 -6.32 15.85 2.27
C VAL A 98 -7.84 15.78 2.14
N ALA A 99 -8.55 16.81 2.60
CA ALA A 99 -10.01 16.89 2.51
C ALA A 99 -10.49 16.93 1.05
N ASP A 100 -9.85 17.73 0.19
CA ASP A 100 -10.20 17.82 -1.24
C ASP A 100 -10.04 16.46 -1.94
N VAL A 101 -8.94 15.74 -1.68
CA VAL A 101 -8.74 14.38 -2.24
C VAL A 101 -9.80 13.39 -1.73
N GLN A 102 -10.20 13.49 -0.46
CA GLN A 102 -11.25 12.64 0.10
C GLN A 102 -12.63 12.95 -0.51
N GLU A 103 -12.96 14.23 -0.71
CA GLU A 103 -14.20 14.68 -1.36
C GLU A 103 -14.27 14.22 -2.82
N ILE A 104 -13.15 14.28 -3.58
CA ILE A 104 -13.08 13.73 -4.94
C ILE A 104 -13.37 12.23 -4.93
N ARG A 105 -12.76 11.48 -3.99
CA ARG A 105 -13.03 10.03 -3.82
C ARG A 105 -14.51 9.76 -3.57
N ASP A 106 -15.09 10.49 -2.63
CA ASP A 106 -16.48 10.28 -2.21
C ASP A 106 -17.46 10.61 -3.35
N GLY A 107 -17.14 11.62 -4.17
CA GLY A 107 -17.89 11.94 -5.38
C GLY A 107 -17.80 10.90 -6.50
N GLN A 108 -16.71 10.14 -6.55
CA GLN A 108 -16.50 9.05 -7.53
C GLN A 108 -17.02 7.69 -7.05
N THR A 109 -17.25 7.54 -5.75
CA THR A 109 -17.83 6.32 -5.21
C THR A 109 -19.35 6.37 -5.49
N PRO A 110 -19.91 5.51 -6.36
CA PRO A 110 -21.36 5.46 -6.49
C PRO A 110 -21.95 5.17 -5.11
N ASP A 111 -23.04 5.83 -4.74
CA ASP A 111 -23.88 5.47 -3.60
C ASP A 111 -24.32 4.00 -3.76
N GLY A 112 -23.41 3.09 -3.47
CA GLY A 112 -23.69 1.67 -3.43
C GLY A 112 -24.54 1.40 -2.19
N PRO A 113 -25.59 0.55 -2.29
CA PRO A 113 -26.46 0.26 -1.17
C PRO A 113 -25.62 -0.16 0.05
N GLU A 114 -26.02 0.29 1.22
CA GLU A 114 -25.42 -0.03 2.56
C GLU A 114 -25.00 -1.51 2.74
N ARG A 115 -25.60 -2.40 1.96
CA ARG A 115 -25.26 -3.82 1.89
C ARG A 115 -23.87 -4.14 1.37
N GLU A 116 -23.22 -3.25 0.64
CA GLU A 116 -21.86 -3.44 0.12
C GLU A 116 -20.80 -2.75 0.95
N ALA A 117 -21.15 -1.86 1.86
CA ALA A 117 -20.22 -1.16 2.74
C ALA A 117 -19.51 -2.15 3.70
N ARG A 118 -20.27 -2.98 4.41
CA ARG A 118 -19.73 -3.99 5.35
C ARG A 118 -18.71 -4.96 4.75
N PRO A 119 -18.94 -5.59 3.58
CA PRO A 119 -17.92 -6.42 2.92
C PRO A 119 -16.65 -5.67 2.56
N ARG A 120 -16.74 -4.40 2.15
CA ARG A 120 -15.58 -3.56 1.83
C ARG A 120 -14.80 -3.19 3.10
N GLU A 121 -15.48 -2.81 4.16
CA GLU A 121 -14.88 -2.55 5.49
C GLU A 121 -14.17 -3.79 6.01
N LEU A 122 -14.83 -4.96 5.99
CA LEU A 122 -14.23 -6.22 6.42
C LEU A 122 -12.97 -6.56 5.61
N PHE A 123 -12.98 -6.30 4.30
CA PHE A 123 -11.81 -6.52 3.45
C PHE A 123 -10.67 -5.54 3.77
N ALA A 124 -10.97 -4.27 4.00
CA ALA A 124 -9.99 -3.27 4.41
C ALA A 124 -9.34 -3.64 5.76
N GLU A 125 -10.16 -4.04 6.73
CA GLU A 125 -9.71 -4.47 8.06
C GLU A 125 -8.89 -5.76 8.01
N PHE A 126 -9.31 -6.72 7.18
CA PHE A 126 -8.52 -7.92 6.88
C PHE A 126 -7.14 -7.58 6.32
N LYS A 127 -7.04 -6.68 5.34
CA LYS A 127 -5.74 -6.26 4.78
C LYS A 127 -4.83 -5.65 5.87
N ARG A 128 -5.36 -4.79 6.73
CA ARG A 128 -4.61 -4.22 7.88
C ARG A 128 -4.08 -5.31 8.82
N LEU A 129 -4.91 -6.28 9.16
CA LEU A 129 -4.49 -7.42 9.99
C LEU A 129 -3.43 -8.30 9.32
N VAL A 130 -3.56 -8.55 8.02
CA VAL A 130 -2.57 -9.30 7.25
C VAL A 130 -1.22 -8.60 7.29
N HIS A 131 -1.16 -7.30 7.05
CA HIS A 131 0.09 -6.54 7.16
C HIS A 131 0.73 -6.65 8.54
N LYS A 132 -0.08 -6.54 9.58
CA LYS A 132 0.40 -6.59 10.96
C LYS A 132 0.92 -7.97 11.37
N HIS A 133 0.33 -9.05 10.86
CA HIS A 133 0.52 -10.40 11.39
C HIS A 133 1.10 -11.41 10.41
N CYS A 134 1.25 -11.10 9.10
CA CYS A 134 1.72 -12.05 8.08
C CYS A 134 3.10 -12.66 8.36
N ALA A 135 3.94 -11.99 9.13
CA ALA A 135 5.23 -12.51 9.55
C ALA A 135 5.09 -13.75 10.47
N CYS A 136 4.10 -13.75 11.38
CA CYS A 136 3.94 -14.79 12.39
C CYS A 136 2.77 -15.73 12.09
N GLU A 137 1.67 -15.20 11.51
CA GLU A 137 0.40 -15.90 11.38
C GLU A 137 0.02 -16.10 9.91
N ARG A 138 -0.16 -17.36 9.53
CA ARG A 138 -0.48 -17.75 8.14
C ARG A 138 -1.66 -18.73 8.05
N ASN A 139 -2.61 -18.59 8.94
CA ASN A 139 -3.81 -19.45 8.97
C ASN A 139 -5.10 -18.63 8.97
N ILE A 140 -6.11 -19.10 8.26
CA ILE A 140 -7.40 -18.42 8.11
C ILE A 140 -8.13 -18.26 9.46
N PRO A 141 -8.17 -19.28 10.36
CA PRO A 141 -8.84 -19.16 11.63
C PRO A 141 -8.35 -17.99 12.49
N PHE A 142 -7.06 -17.68 12.48
CA PHE A 142 -6.51 -16.53 13.20
C PHE A 142 -7.16 -15.22 12.75
N TYR A 143 -7.15 -14.95 11.46
CA TYR A 143 -7.72 -13.71 10.89
C TYR A 143 -9.23 -13.64 11.11
N ALA A 144 -9.93 -14.76 10.97
CA ALA A 144 -11.36 -14.83 11.19
C ALA A 144 -11.72 -14.52 12.66
N ALA A 145 -10.96 -15.04 13.61
CA ALA A 145 -11.14 -14.76 15.04
C ALA A 145 -10.92 -13.28 15.37
N GLN A 146 -9.86 -12.66 14.80
CA GLN A 146 -9.58 -11.24 15.00
C GLN A 146 -10.68 -10.33 14.44
N LEU A 147 -11.34 -10.75 13.37
CA LEU A 147 -12.43 -10.03 12.71
C LEU A 147 -13.83 -10.42 13.23
N HIS A 148 -13.88 -11.26 14.25
CA HIS A 148 -15.14 -11.73 14.84
C HIS A 148 -16.11 -12.37 13.84
N VAL A 149 -15.58 -13.10 12.86
CA VAL A 149 -16.35 -13.81 11.83
C VAL A 149 -15.93 -15.28 11.73
N SER A 150 -16.77 -16.11 11.11
CA SER A 150 -16.37 -17.49 10.83
C SER A 150 -15.33 -17.56 9.70
N PRO A 151 -14.41 -18.56 9.68
CA PRO A 151 -13.46 -18.77 8.60
C PRO A 151 -14.12 -18.92 7.23
N HIS A 152 -15.30 -19.52 7.18
CA HIS A 152 -16.07 -19.66 5.95
C HIS A 152 -16.59 -18.30 5.45
N HIS A 153 -17.18 -17.51 6.35
CA HIS A 153 -17.66 -16.17 6.00
C HIS A 153 -16.52 -15.26 5.54
N LEU A 154 -15.39 -15.23 6.27
CA LEU A 154 -14.21 -14.49 5.85
C LEU A 154 -13.77 -14.88 4.44
N SER A 155 -13.62 -16.19 4.18
CA SER A 155 -13.18 -16.68 2.87
C SER A 155 -14.12 -16.27 1.74
N ALA A 156 -15.43 -16.31 1.97
CA ALA A 156 -16.44 -15.92 1.00
C ALA A 156 -16.38 -14.41 0.70
N VAL A 157 -16.33 -13.57 1.75
CA VAL A 157 -16.27 -12.12 1.60
C VAL A 157 -14.98 -11.69 0.90
N ILE A 158 -13.82 -12.17 1.38
CA ILE A 158 -12.52 -11.80 0.81
C ILE A 158 -12.44 -12.19 -0.67
N LYS A 159 -12.92 -13.38 -1.04
CA LYS A 159 -12.93 -13.81 -2.43
C LYS A 159 -13.86 -12.96 -3.30
N LYS A 160 -15.04 -12.59 -2.77
CA LYS A 160 -16.01 -11.76 -3.50
C LYS A 160 -15.51 -10.32 -3.67
N THR A 161 -14.97 -9.71 -2.61
CA THR A 161 -14.58 -8.30 -2.60
C THR A 161 -13.17 -8.07 -3.16
N GLY A 162 -12.22 -8.96 -2.85
CA GLY A 162 -10.82 -8.85 -3.24
C GLY A 162 -10.40 -9.69 -4.45
N GLY A 163 -11.32 -10.46 -5.04
CA GLY A 163 -11.08 -11.29 -6.22
C GLY A 163 -10.24 -12.57 -5.95
N ASN A 164 -9.53 -12.64 -4.83
CA ASN A 164 -8.58 -13.71 -4.51
C ASN A 164 -8.88 -14.35 -3.14
N SER A 165 -8.26 -15.52 -2.90
CA SER A 165 -8.43 -16.22 -1.62
C SER A 165 -7.74 -15.49 -0.45
N VAL A 166 -8.16 -15.76 0.78
CA VAL A 166 -7.50 -15.27 2.00
C VAL A 166 -6.00 -15.60 1.98
N MET A 167 -5.65 -16.84 1.63
CA MET A 167 -4.25 -17.29 1.59
C MET A 167 -3.43 -16.59 0.51
N PHE A 168 -4.04 -16.21 -0.61
CA PHE A 168 -3.37 -15.38 -1.62
C PHE A 168 -2.88 -14.06 -1.01
N TRP A 169 -3.73 -13.37 -0.26
CA TRP A 169 -3.40 -12.10 0.37
C TRP A 169 -2.33 -12.25 1.45
N VAL A 170 -2.45 -13.29 2.30
CA VAL A 170 -1.47 -13.59 3.34
C VAL A 170 -0.10 -13.94 2.73
N ASN A 171 -0.06 -14.79 1.71
CA ASN A 171 1.19 -15.15 1.04
C ASN A 171 1.85 -13.92 0.39
N ARG A 172 1.07 -13.07 -0.26
CA ARG A 172 1.56 -11.87 -0.92
C ARG A 172 2.17 -10.89 0.10
N ALA A 173 1.53 -10.69 1.24
CA ALA A 173 2.07 -9.89 2.34
C ALA A 173 3.37 -10.50 2.91
N THR A 174 3.40 -11.80 3.10
CA THR A 174 4.60 -12.51 3.55
C THR A 174 5.77 -12.33 2.58
N VAL A 175 5.50 -12.38 1.27
CA VAL A 175 6.51 -12.10 0.22
C VAL A 175 7.02 -10.67 0.32
N GLN A 176 6.15 -9.68 0.50
CA GLN A 176 6.55 -8.28 0.65
C GLN A 176 7.44 -8.10 1.89
N ALA A 177 7.04 -8.64 3.03
CA ALA A 177 7.85 -8.62 4.24
C ALA A 177 9.22 -9.31 4.01
N ALA A 178 9.23 -10.43 3.29
CA ALA A 178 10.47 -11.11 2.92
C ALA A 178 11.37 -10.26 2.04
N LYS A 179 10.84 -9.56 1.04
CA LYS A 179 11.61 -8.67 0.15
C LYS A 179 12.27 -7.54 0.94
N ILE A 180 11.56 -6.92 1.90
CA ILE A 180 12.10 -5.88 2.79
C ILE A 180 13.28 -6.43 3.60
N LEU A 181 13.10 -7.60 4.23
CA LEU A 181 14.14 -8.23 5.03
C LEU A 181 15.34 -8.66 4.18
N LEU A 182 15.10 -9.19 2.99
CA LEU A 182 16.15 -9.58 2.05
C LEU A 182 16.98 -8.39 1.54
N ASN A 183 16.40 -7.20 1.48
CA ASN A 183 17.09 -5.96 1.12
C ASN A 183 17.89 -5.36 2.29
N THR A 184 17.69 -5.83 3.52
CA THR A 184 18.46 -5.38 4.68
C THR A 184 19.89 -5.90 4.61
N LYS A 185 20.88 -4.96 4.65
CA LYS A 185 22.30 -5.32 4.59
C LYS A 185 22.68 -6.26 5.74
N GLY A 186 23.44 -7.31 5.41
CA GLY A 186 23.98 -8.25 6.39
C GLY A 186 23.04 -9.35 6.87
N MET A 187 21.74 -9.27 6.59
CA MET A 187 20.78 -10.28 7.04
C MET A 187 20.89 -11.58 6.20
N MET A 188 21.08 -12.71 6.85
CA MET A 188 21.19 -14.00 6.19
C MET A 188 19.80 -14.63 5.92
N ASN A 189 19.71 -15.58 4.96
CA ASN A 189 18.41 -16.20 4.61
C ASN A 189 17.78 -16.98 5.79
N TYR A 190 18.57 -17.54 6.69
CA TYR A 190 18.05 -18.21 7.88
C TYR A 190 17.45 -17.22 8.88
N GLU A 191 18.04 -16.03 9.02
CA GLU A 191 17.49 -14.96 9.88
C GLU A 191 16.17 -14.41 9.33
N VAL A 192 16.06 -14.31 8.00
CA VAL A 192 14.79 -13.95 7.34
C VAL A 192 13.73 -15.02 7.59
N ALA A 193 14.11 -16.30 7.46
CA ALA A 193 13.21 -17.41 7.75
C ALA A 193 12.70 -17.40 9.19
N ASP A 194 13.60 -17.15 10.14
CA ASP A 194 13.28 -17.06 11.57
C ASP A 194 12.32 -15.89 11.85
N ARG A 195 12.64 -14.69 11.37
CA ARG A 195 11.78 -13.50 11.54
C ARG A 195 10.38 -13.66 10.92
N LEU A 196 10.27 -14.44 9.87
CA LEU A 196 9.01 -14.74 9.22
C LEU A 196 8.38 -16.04 9.73
N ASN A 197 8.85 -16.57 10.86
CA ASN A 197 8.31 -17.76 11.51
C ASN A 197 8.17 -18.96 10.54
N PHE A 198 9.21 -19.21 9.71
CA PHE A 198 9.31 -20.43 8.93
C PHE A 198 10.08 -21.51 9.71
N PRO A 199 9.77 -22.81 9.52
CA PRO A 199 10.49 -23.91 10.17
C PRO A 199 11.98 -24.00 9.82
N GLY A 200 12.48 -23.12 8.97
CA GLY A 200 13.89 -23.02 8.57
C GLY A 200 14.07 -22.44 7.17
N ALA A 201 15.33 -22.15 6.83
CA ALA A 201 15.71 -21.51 5.58
C ALA A 201 15.25 -22.27 4.32
N ALA A 202 15.25 -23.61 4.36
CA ALA A 202 14.79 -24.43 3.24
C ALA A 202 13.28 -24.28 2.98
N ALA A 203 12.46 -24.22 4.03
CA ALA A 203 11.01 -24.01 3.91
C ALA A 203 10.71 -22.60 3.38
N PHE A 204 11.40 -21.58 3.91
CA PHE A 204 11.33 -20.21 3.42
C PHE A 204 11.73 -20.12 1.94
N SER A 205 12.85 -20.74 1.54
CA SER A 205 13.34 -20.68 0.16
C SER A 205 12.36 -21.30 -0.83
N ARG A 206 11.74 -22.43 -0.47
CA ARG A 206 10.69 -23.05 -1.28
C ARG A 206 9.45 -22.17 -1.41
N PHE A 207 8.99 -21.61 -0.30
CA PHE A 207 7.87 -20.67 -0.28
C PHE A 207 8.15 -19.48 -1.18
N PHE A 208 9.27 -18.79 -0.97
CA PHE A 208 9.64 -17.58 -1.71
C PHE A 208 9.76 -17.86 -3.21
N LYS A 209 10.41 -18.98 -3.60
CA LYS A 209 10.53 -19.41 -5.00
C LYS A 209 9.17 -19.71 -5.63
N ARG A 210 8.27 -20.37 -4.90
CA ARG A 210 6.91 -20.68 -5.38
C ARG A 210 6.12 -19.39 -5.66
N GLU A 211 6.20 -18.42 -4.76
CA GLU A 211 5.39 -17.18 -4.84
C GLU A 211 6.00 -16.14 -5.81
N THR A 212 7.33 -16.12 -6.00
CA THR A 212 8.04 -15.09 -6.78
C THR A 212 8.72 -15.58 -8.05
N GLY A 213 8.80 -16.89 -8.25
CA GLY A 213 9.52 -17.52 -9.35
C GLY A 213 11.04 -17.62 -9.14
N MET A 214 11.64 -16.94 -8.16
CA MET A 214 13.08 -16.92 -7.93
C MET A 214 13.45 -17.25 -6.47
N THR A 215 14.68 -17.75 -6.28
CA THR A 215 15.17 -18.00 -4.91
C THR A 215 15.50 -16.71 -4.16
N PRO A 216 15.51 -16.71 -2.81
CA PRO A 216 15.93 -15.54 -2.03
C PRO A 216 17.31 -15.01 -2.40
N SER A 217 18.25 -15.90 -2.71
CA SER A 217 19.61 -15.54 -3.12
C SER A 217 19.64 -14.88 -4.51
N ALA A 218 18.88 -15.41 -5.48
CA ALA A 218 18.75 -14.82 -6.81
C ALA A 218 18.09 -13.43 -6.74
N TYR A 219 17.09 -13.28 -5.87
CA TYR A 219 16.44 -11.98 -5.63
C TYR A 219 17.44 -10.95 -5.08
N ARG A 220 18.29 -11.31 -4.11
CA ARG A 220 19.34 -10.39 -3.60
C ARG A 220 20.36 -10.02 -4.67
N GLU A 221 20.70 -10.94 -5.54
CA GLU A 221 21.63 -10.67 -6.64
C GLU A 221 21.02 -9.68 -7.65
N SER A 222 19.72 -9.82 -7.96
CA SER A 222 19.02 -8.85 -8.83
C SER A 222 19.01 -7.43 -8.25
N LEU A 223 18.76 -7.28 -6.94
CA LEU A 223 18.80 -5.97 -6.27
C LEU A 223 20.18 -5.29 -6.36
N ARG A 224 21.26 -6.08 -6.27
CA ARG A 224 22.63 -5.54 -6.40
C ARG A 224 22.94 -5.03 -7.81
N LYS A 225 22.39 -5.71 -8.83
CA LYS A 225 22.58 -5.31 -10.24
C LYS A 225 21.80 -4.04 -10.60
N THR A 226 20.70 -3.76 -9.91
CA THR A 226 19.86 -2.57 -10.15
C THR A 226 20.37 -1.34 -9.39
N ALA A 227 21.19 -1.53 -8.35
CA ALA A 227 21.72 -0.45 -7.50
C ALA A 227 23.14 0.02 -7.90
N GLY A 228 23.76 -0.54 -8.92
CA GLY A 228 25.08 -0.17 -9.49
C GLY A 228 24.94 0.36 -10.88
#